data_2371c3893a32fb4b462ba2e5becdbb89
#
_entry.id   2371c3893a32fb4b462ba2e5becdbb89
#
_cell.length_a   1.000
_cell.length_b   1.000
_cell.length_c   1.000
_cell.angle_alpha   90.00
_cell.angle_beta   90.00
_cell.angle_gamma   90.00
#
_symmetry.space_group_name_H-M   'P 1'
#
loop_
_entity.id
_entity.type
_entity.pdbx_description
1 polymer ?
#
loop_
_entity_poly.entity_id
_entity_poly.type
_entity_poly.pdbx_seq_one_letter_code
_entity_poly.pdbx_strand_id
1 'polypeptide(L)'
;MKLRHLTALILAFAGTLCSAQDSVLSLGFEQSNSQVRVNGSKYSGDLNGLKLSGRMGLAQRFSVHFDYTTGSGTMTAADTKDAAYTEYAVHVSYGFGQAGEGADDPAHPYFIGLGYLSKDLDFDGVTYKEENFPLFLGANFALGDRVGMRVMGFAPVDKIQNNRAADIQLSVAMGKRSKVIAGYTNYSSKLAHIKQCGSGFELSYQIDF
;
A
#
# COMPACT_ATOMS: atom_id res chain seq x y z
N MET A 1 14.35 -9.02 6.76
CA MET A 1 15.31 -8.13 6.04
C MET A 1 16.11 -7.34 7.08
N LYS A 2 17.46 -7.30 6.99
CA LYS A 2 18.25 -6.58 7.99
C LYS A 2 18.04 -5.07 7.81
N LEU A 3 17.90 -4.32 8.90
CA LEU A 3 17.69 -2.86 8.94
C LEU A 3 18.60 -2.08 7.97
N ARG A 4 19.84 -2.53 7.79
CA ARG A 4 20.83 -1.95 6.86
C ARG A 4 20.40 -1.97 5.39
N HIS A 5 19.68 -3.02 4.95
CA HIS A 5 19.21 -3.10 3.56
C HIS A 5 18.00 -2.18 3.32
N LEU A 6 17.15 -2.01 4.32
CA LEU A 6 16.04 -1.07 4.27
C LEU A 6 16.55 0.37 4.20
N THR A 7 17.51 0.74 5.04
CA THR A 7 18.13 2.08 5.03
C THR A 7 18.80 2.38 3.68
N ALA A 8 19.54 1.40 3.12
CA ALA A 8 20.17 1.56 1.81
C ALA A 8 19.14 1.69 0.68
N LEU A 9 18.05 0.94 0.73
CA LEU A 9 16.95 1.03 -0.25
C LEU A 9 16.26 2.40 -0.17
N ILE A 10 15.96 2.88 1.04
CA ILE A 10 15.35 4.19 1.26
C ILE A 10 16.26 5.31 0.76
N LEU A 11 17.57 5.26 1.06
CA LEU A 11 18.54 6.25 0.62
C LEU A 11 18.74 6.23 -0.91
N ALA A 12 18.83 5.05 -1.52
CA ALA A 12 18.93 4.92 -2.97
C ALA A 12 17.68 5.45 -3.67
N PHE A 13 16.50 5.14 -3.13
CA PHE A 13 15.22 5.61 -3.68
C PHE A 13 15.05 7.12 -3.50
N ALA A 14 15.38 7.67 -2.32
CA ALA A 14 15.36 9.11 -2.08
C ALA A 14 16.32 9.87 -3.01
N GLY A 15 17.49 9.32 -3.28
CA GLY A 15 18.45 9.91 -4.23
C GLY A 15 17.95 9.94 -5.67
N THR A 16 17.23 8.90 -6.12
CA THR A 16 16.62 8.86 -7.46
C THR A 16 15.37 9.72 -7.56
N LEU A 17 14.59 9.85 -6.49
CA LEU A 17 13.42 10.73 -6.43
C LEU A 17 13.78 12.20 -6.64
N CYS A 18 14.90 12.66 -6.09
CA CYS A 18 15.35 14.06 -6.24
C CYS A 18 15.70 14.46 -7.69
N SER A 19 15.88 13.51 -8.61
CA SER A 19 16.24 13.76 -10.01
C SER A 19 15.09 13.52 -10.99
N ALA A 20 13.99 12.92 -10.57
CA ALA A 20 12.85 12.62 -11.41
C ALA A 20 11.77 13.71 -11.32
N GLN A 21 11.20 14.08 -12.46
CA GLN A 21 10.03 14.94 -12.50
C GLN A 21 8.83 14.20 -11.89
N ASP A 22 8.00 14.90 -11.12
CA ASP A 22 6.77 14.39 -10.50
C ASP A 22 6.98 13.18 -9.54
N SER A 23 7.92 13.33 -8.63
CA SER A 23 8.17 12.34 -7.58
C SER A 23 7.46 12.68 -6.29
N VAL A 24 6.93 11.68 -5.62
CA VAL A 24 6.29 11.84 -4.31
C VAL A 24 6.81 10.81 -3.32
N LEU A 25 6.87 11.21 -2.06
CA LEU A 25 7.18 10.33 -0.93
C LEU A 25 6.15 10.55 0.17
N SER A 26 5.64 9.47 0.75
CA SER A 26 4.67 9.50 1.82
C SER A 26 5.14 8.64 3.00
N LEU A 27 4.98 9.17 4.20
CA LEU A 27 5.20 8.45 5.46
C LEU A 27 3.92 8.52 6.29
N GLY A 28 3.47 7.39 6.77
CA GLY A 28 2.23 7.30 7.52
C GLY A 28 2.20 6.24 8.59
N PHE A 29 1.10 6.27 9.32
CA PHE A 29 0.71 5.26 10.28
C PHE A 29 -0.46 4.47 9.73
N GLU A 30 -0.45 3.16 9.94
CA GLU A 30 -1.53 2.25 9.58
C GLU A 30 -2.02 1.49 10.81
N GLN A 31 -3.33 1.42 10.98
CA GLN A 31 -4.00 0.54 11.93
C GLN A 31 -4.87 -0.45 11.16
N SER A 32 -4.64 -1.72 11.35
CA SER A 32 -5.34 -2.79 10.65
C SER A 32 -6.06 -3.71 11.63
N ASN A 33 -7.38 -3.83 11.50
CA ASN A 33 -8.14 -4.90 12.16
C ASN A 33 -8.02 -6.17 11.33
N SER A 34 -7.29 -7.13 11.85
CA SER A 34 -6.92 -8.36 11.15
C SER A 34 -7.56 -9.59 11.75
N GLN A 35 -7.89 -10.55 10.89
CA GLN A 35 -8.31 -11.90 11.26
C GLN A 35 -7.40 -12.92 10.58
N VAL A 36 -6.87 -13.84 11.37
CA VAL A 36 -6.02 -14.94 10.88
C VAL A 36 -6.67 -16.28 11.23
N ARG A 37 -6.74 -17.18 10.26
CA ARG A 37 -7.18 -18.56 10.49
C ARG A 37 -6.02 -19.51 10.35
N VAL A 38 -5.74 -20.22 11.46
CA VAL A 38 -4.66 -21.23 11.57
C VAL A 38 -5.25 -22.49 12.18
N ASN A 39 -5.09 -23.63 11.55
CA ASN A 39 -5.53 -24.94 12.04
C ASN A 39 -7.00 -24.98 12.53
N GLY A 40 -7.89 -24.29 11.83
CA GLY A 40 -9.31 -24.19 12.18
C GLY A 40 -9.67 -23.12 13.21
N SER A 41 -8.73 -22.61 13.97
CA SER A 41 -8.94 -21.51 14.92
C SER A 41 -8.91 -20.16 14.21
N LYS A 42 -9.79 -19.25 14.63
CA LYS A 42 -9.89 -17.89 14.12
C LYS A 42 -9.42 -16.92 15.19
N TYR A 43 -8.31 -16.26 14.93
CA TYR A 43 -7.76 -15.18 15.75
C TYR A 43 -8.13 -13.84 15.16
N SER A 44 -8.40 -12.84 15.99
CA SER A 44 -8.68 -11.47 15.56
C SER A 44 -8.01 -10.47 16.49
N GLY A 45 -7.57 -9.36 15.91
CA GLY A 45 -6.91 -8.30 16.67
C GLY A 45 -6.48 -7.13 15.79
N ASP A 46 -5.98 -6.09 16.44
CA ASP A 46 -5.50 -4.90 15.78
C ASP A 46 -3.97 -4.95 15.65
N LEU A 47 -3.50 -4.69 14.44
CA LEU A 47 -2.09 -4.52 14.13
C LEU A 47 -1.83 -3.05 13.80
N ASN A 48 -0.85 -2.46 14.48
CA ASN A 48 -0.47 -1.07 14.29
C ASN A 48 0.91 -1.00 13.65
N GLY A 49 1.07 -0.11 12.68
CA GLY A 49 2.28 -0.09 11.89
C GLY A 49 2.62 1.24 11.26
N LEU A 50 3.74 1.22 10.54
CA LEU A 50 4.25 2.32 9.75
C LEU A 50 4.17 1.95 8.27
N LYS A 51 3.83 2.93 7.44
CA LYS A 51 3.81 2.82 5.99
C LYS A 51 4.72 3.87 5.38
N LEU A 52 5.55 3.44 4.44
CA LEU A 52 6.35 4.29 3.58
C LEU A 52 5.95 3.98 2.15
N SER A 53 5.54 4.99 1.39
CA SER A 53 5.19 4.82 -0.02
C SER A 53 5.77 5.92 -0.86
N GLY A 54 5.93 5.66 -2.15
CA GLY A 54 6.39 6.66 -3.07
C GLY A 54 6.06 6.34 -4.52
N ARG A 55 6.08 7.39 -5.33
CA ARG A 55 5.87 7.32 -6.76
C ARG A 55 6.95 8.13 -7.47
N MET A 56 7.39 7.64 -8.61
CA MET A 56 8.32 8.31 -9.50
C MET A 56 7.77 8.26 -10.93
N GLY A 57 7.57 9.40 -11.56
CA GLY A 57 7.25 9.50 -12.97
C GLY A 57 8.45 9.05 -13.84
N LEU A 58 8.24 8.12 -14.76
CA LEU A 58 9.25 7.68 -15.72
C LEU A 58 9.08 8.36 -17.08
N ALA A 59 7.83 8.62 -17.48
CA ALA A 59 7.43 9.28 -18.71
C ALA A 59 6.01 9.81 -18.55
N GLN A 60 5.49 10.52 -19.55
CA GLN A 60 4.17 11.19 -19.48
C GLN A 60 3.01 10.29 -18.95
N ARG A 61 3.09 8.97 -19.14
CA ARG A 61 2.03 8.04 -18.78
C ARG A 61 2.50 6.88 -17.89
N PHE A 62 3.79 6.77 -17.63
CA PHE A 62 4.36 5.67 -16.86
C PHE A 62 4.90 6.17 -15.53
N SER A 63 4.59 5.45 -14.47
CA SER A 63 5.19 5.69 -13.16
C SER A 63 5.54 4.37 -12.45
N VAL A 64 6.55 4.45 -11.60
CA VAL A 64 6.90 3.38 -10.66
C VAL A 64 6.40 3.78 -9.28
N HIS A 65 5.76 2.83 -8.62
CA HIS A 65 5.30 2.98 -7.25
C HIS A 65 6.00 1.97 -6.37
N PHE A 66 6.26 2.34 -5.14
CA PHE A 66 6.67 1.41 -4.11
C PHE A 66 5.86 1.65 -2.84
N ASP A 67 5.59 0.58 -2.12
CA ASP A 67 4.97 0.60 -0.80
C ASP A 67 5.73 -0.34 0.12
N TYR A 68 5.96 0.11 1.34
CA TYR A 68 6.51 -0.69 2.43
C TYR A 68 5.66 -0.45 3.65
N THR A 69 5.11 -1.51 4.22
CA THR A 69 4.33 -1.45 5.45
C THR A 69 4.87 -2.48 6.44
N THR A 70 4.97 -2.09 7.69
CA THR A 70 5.32 -3.01 8.78
C THR A 70 4.46 -2.69 9.99
N GLY A 71 4.00 -3.71 10.69
CA GLY A 71 3.16 -3.52 11.87
C GLY A 71 3.18 -4.74 12.78
N SER A 72 2.73 -4.53 14.01
CA SER A 72 2.63 -5.59 15.00
C SER A 72 1.47 -5.36 15.97
N GLY A 73 1.09 -6.39 16.68
CA GLY A 73 0.04 -6.38 17.69
C GLY A 73 -0.23 -7.76 18.24
N THR A 74 -1.35 -7.91 18.89
CA THR A 74 -1.80 -9.20 19.43
C THR A 74 -3.11 -9.62 18.81
N MET A 75 -3.29 -10.91 18.64
CA MET A 75 -4.50 -11.53 18.12
C MET A 75 -5.06 -12.53 19.13
N THR A 76 -6.35 -12.50 19.35
CA THR A 76 -7.03 -13.29 20.38
C THR A 76 -8.06 -14.23 19.79
N ALA A 77 -8.10 -15.45 20.30
CA ALA A 77 -9.15 -16.46 20.15
C ALA A 77 -9.47 -17.04 21.52
N ALA A 78 -9.17 -18.31 21.78
CA ALA A 78 -9.18 -18.91 23.12
C ALA A 78 -7.95 -18.48 23.95
N ASP A 79 -6.87 -18.13 23.26
CA ASP A 79 -5.61 -17.61 23.80
C ASP A 79 -5.20 -16.34 23.02
N THR A 80 -4.17 -15.65 23.50
CA THR A 80 -3.61 -14.46 22.85
C THR A 80 -2.25 -14.79 22.24
N LYS A 81 -2.05 -14.39 21.00
CA LYS A 81 -0.84 -14.62 20.22
C LYS A 81 -0.28 -13.31 19.69
N ASP A 82 1.03 -13.19 19.68
CA ASP A 82 1.72 -12.09 19.03
C ASP A 82 1.63 -12.24 17.50
N ALA A 83 1.46 -11.13 16.83
CA ALA A 83 1.46 -11.07 15.38
C ALA A 83 2.24 -9.84 14.90
N ALA A 84 3.04 -10.04 13.85
CA ALA A 84 3.73 -8.96 13.16
C ALA A 84 3.66 -9.21 11.65
N TYR A 85 3.59 -8.15 10.86
CA TYR A 85 3.62 -8.27 9.41
C TYR A 85 4.61 -7.29 8.80
N THR A 86 5.13 -7.68 7.65
CA THR A 86 5.89 -6.80 6.76
C THR A 86 5.40 -7.04 5.35
N GLU A 87 5.06 -5.97 4.67
CA GLU A 87 4.62 -6.01 3.28
C GLU A 87 5.44 -5.03 2.46
N TYR A 88 5.88 -5.41 1.29
CA TYR A 88 6.44 -4.50 0.33
C TYR A 88 5.91 -4.80 -1.08
N ALA A 89 5.61 -3.73 -1.81
CA ALA A 89 5.15 -3.81 -3.17
C ALA A 89 5.95 -2.85 -4.05
N VAL A 90 6.21 -3.27 -5.28
CA VAL A 90 6.72 -2.39 -6.34
C VAL A 90 5.89 -2.65 -7.58
N HIS A 91 5.36 -1.60 -8.19
CA HIS A 91 4.61 -1.76 -9.42
C HIS A 91 4.89 -0.64 -10.42
N VAL A 92 4.79 -0.98 -11.70
CA VAL A 92 4.80 -0.03 -12.81
C VAL A 92 3.36 0.18 -13.24
N SER A 93 2.95 1.43 -13.38
CA SER A 93 1.61 1.78 -13.82
C SER A 93 1.64 2.60 -15.12
N TYR A 94 0.58 2.44 -15.91
CA TYR A 94 0.28 3.20 -17.10
C TYR A 94 -1.01 3.99 -16.88
N GLY A 95 -0.92 5.31 -16.99
CA GLY A 95 -2.04 6.23 -16.86
C GLY A 95 -2.77 6.44 -18.19
N PHE A 96 -4.09 6.54 -18.16
CA PHE A 96 -4.93 6.78 -19.34
C PHE A 96 -6.16 7.64 -19.00
N GLY A 97 -6.86 8.08 -20.03
CA GLY A 97 -7.93 9.07 -19.92
C GLY A 97 -7.40 10.50 -20.08
N GLN A 98 -8.31 11.46 -20.05
CA GLN A 98 -7.99 12.88 -20.05
C GLN A 98 -8.35 13.45 -18.68
N ALA A 99 -7.45 14.19 -18.07
CA ALA A 99 -7.74 14.93 -16.85
C ALA A 99 -8.79 16.00 -17.15
N GLY A 100 -9.78 16.15 -16.29
CA GLY A 100 -10.63 17.34 -16.25
C GLY A 100 -9.81 18.53 -15.74
N GLU A 101 -10.25 19.76 -16.08
CA GLU A 101 -9.70 20.97 -15.48
C GLU A 101 -9.86 20.92 -13.97
N GLY A 102 -8.76 21.02 -13.21
CA GLY A 102 -8.76 20.99 -11.74
C GLY A 102 -8.32 19.68 -11.07
N ALA A 103 -7.90 18.68 -11.85
CA ALA A 103 -7.34 17.45 -11.26
C ALA A 103 -5.91 17.72 -10.73
N ASP A 104 -5.74 17.59 -9.41
CA ASP A 104 -4.46 17.72 -8.72
C ASP A 104 -3.43 16.62 -9.06
N ASP A 105 -3.81 15.63 -9.83
CA ASP A 105 -2.92 14.58 -10.27
C ASP A 105 -2.79 14.58 -11.81
N PRO A 106 -1.57 14.39 -12.29
CA PRO A 106 -1.21 14.70 -13.65
C PRO A 106 -2.05 13.92 -14.66
N ALA A 107 -2.60 14.63 -15.59
CA ALA A 107 -2.95 14.20 -16.94
C ALA A 107 -3.82 12.93 -17.12
N HIS A 108 -3.88 11.98 -16.16
CA HIS A 108 -4.54 10.69 -16.37
C HIS A 108 -5.33 10.21 -15.15
N PRO A 109 -6.69 10.31 -15.19
CA PRO A 109 -7.52 9.93 -14.05
C PRO A 109 -7.57 8.42 -13.79
N TYR A 110 -7.26 7.59 -14.76
CA TYR A 110 -7.28 6.13 -14.62
C TYR A 110 -5.88 5.55 -14.78
N PHE A 111 -5.61 4.45 -14.10
CA PHE A 111 -4.36 3.73 -14.25
C PHE A 111 -4.55 2.22 -14.17
N ILE A 112 -3.65 1.52 -14.85
CA ILE A 112 -3.46 0.07 -14.77
C ILE A 112 -1.99 -0.20 -14.52
N GLY A 113 -1.67 -1.20 -13.72
CA GLY A 113 -0.27 -1.53 -13.43
C GLY A 113 -0.07 -3.00 -13.15
N LEU A 114 1.18 -3.42 -13.29
CA LEU A 114 1.67 -4.74 -12.92
C LEU A 114 2.83 -4.58 -11.94
N GLY A 115 2.94 -5.47 -10.98
CA GLY A 115 3.99 -5.36 -9.98
C GLY A 115 4.34 -6.65 -9.29
N TYR A 116 5.14 -6.50 -8.25
CA TYR A 116 5.54 -7.54 -7.33
C TYR A 116 5.11 -7.14 -5.93
N LEU A 117 4.53 -8.08 -5.20
CA LEU A 117 4.11 -7.95 -3.80
C LEU A 117 4.75 -9.08 -3.01
N SER A 118 5.36 -8.76 -1.89
CA SER A 118 5.79 -9.75 -0.90
C SER A 118 5.25 -9.39 0.46
N LYS A 119 4.70 -10.38 1.14
CA LYS A 119 4.12 -10.26 2.47
C LYS A 119 4.64 -11.36 3.37
N ASP A 120 5.19 -10.96 4.50
CA ASP A 120 5.59 -11.83 5.59
C ASP A 120 4.63 -11.58 6.77
N LEU A 121 4.02 -12.63 7.29
CA LEU A 121 3.24 -12.59 8.53
C LEU A 121 3.92 -13.50 9.56
N ASP A 122 4.39 -12.93 10.63
CA ASP A 122 4.85 -13.64 11.82
C ASP A 122 3.67 -13.81 12.77
N PHE A 123 3.31 -15.04 13.05
CA PHE A 123 2.21 -15.35 13.94
C PHE A 123 2.65 -16.43 14.91
N ASP A 124 2.68 -16.11 16.22
CA ASP A 124 3.14 -16.99 17.29
C ASP A 124 4.55 -17.58 17.05
N GLY A 125 5.49 -16.74 16.52
CA GLY A 125 6.85 -17.14 16.21
C GLY A 125 7.02 -17.98 14.94
N VAL A 126 5.96 -18.17 14.15
CA VAL A 126 6.02 -18.85 12.85
C VAL A 126 5.82 -17.84 11.72
N THR A 127 6.77 -17.75 10.82
CA THR A 127 6.70 -16.83 9.67
C THR A 127 6.02 -17.51 8.47
N TYR A 128 4.97 -16.88 7.97
CA TYR A 128 4.25 -17.26 6.75
C TYR A 128 4.54 -16.24 5.66
N LYS A 129 5.04 -16.72 4.52
CA LYS A 129 5.44 -15.88 3.39
C LYS A 129 4.52 -16.04 2.20
N GLU A 130 4.30 -14.93 1.51
CA GLU A 130 3.61 -14.90 0.23
C GLU A 130 4.31 -13.93 -0.73
N GLU A 131 4.44 -14.37 -1.97
CA GLU A 131 4.95 -13.56 -3.08
C GLU A 131 3.98 -13.67 -4.25
N ASN A 132 3.61 -12.53 -4.82
CA ASN A 132 2.62 -12.43 -5.89
C ASN A 132 3.04 -11.42 -6.95
N PHE A 133 2.44 -11.57 -8.12
CA PHE A 133 2.52 -10.60 -9.21
C PHE A 133 1.13 -10.02 -9.47
N PRO A 134 0.69 -9.01 -8.71
CA PRO A 134 -0.64 -8.45 -8.82
C PRO A 134 -0.80 -7.54 -10.02
N LEU A 135 -2.01 -7.54 -10.57
CA LEU A 135 -2.55 -6.49 -11.41
C LEU A 135 -3.15 -5.41 -10.52
N PHE A 136 -2.80 -4.16 -10.77
CA PHE A 136 -3.35 -2.97 -10.12
C PHE A 136 -4.27 -2.22 -11.09
N LEU A 137 -5.40 -1.79 -10.59
CA LEU A 137 -6.36 -0.95 -11.31
C LEU A 137 -6.82 0.17 -10.40
N GLY A 138 -6.91 1.39 -10.90
CA GLY A 138 -7.41 2.47 -10.08
C GLY A 138 -7.81 3.71 -10.84
N ALA A 139 -8.34 4.66 -10.07
CA ALA A 139 -8.75 5.96 -10.54
C ALA A 139 -8.44 7.04 -9.51
N ASN A 140 -8.11 8.23 -10.00
CA ASN A 140 -7.92 9.44 -9.23
C ASN A 140 -9.03 10.44 -9.59
N PHE A 141 -9.60 11.08 -8.59
CA PHE A 141 -10.68 12.05 -8.74
C PHE A 141 -10.32 13.34 -8.01
N ALA A 142 -10.46 14.47 -8.66
CA ALA A 142 -10.47 15.76 -7.99
C ALA A 142 -11.89 15.99 -7.43
N LEU A 143 -12.01 16.16 -6.13
CA LEU A 143 -13.28 16.51 -5.46
C LEU A 143 -13.40 18.02 -5.19
N GLY A 144 -12.35 18.78 -5.49
CA GLY A 144 -12.23 20.23 -5.36
C GLY A 144 -10.78 20.67 -5.53
N ASP A 145 -10.51 21.96 -5.34
CA ASP A 145 -9.18 22.55 -5.57
C ASP A 145 -8.08 21.97 -4.66
N ARG A 146 -8.45 21.40 -3.52
CA ARG A 146 -7.50 20.90 -2.52
C ARG A 146 -7.79 19.47 -2.07
N VAL A 147 -8.85 18.86 -2.57
CA VAL A 147 -9.29 17.55 -2.12
C VAL A 147 -9.27 16.58 -3.30
N GLY A 148 -8.51 15.53 -3.16
CA GLY A 148 -8.46 14.42 -4.10
C GLY A 148 -8.96 13.13 -3.48
N MET A 149 -9.41 12.20 -4.33
CA MET A 149 -9.76 10.84 -3.96
C MET A 149 -9.08 9.88 -4.92
N ARG A 150 -8.48 8.84 -4.37
CA ARG A 150 -7.94 7.71 -5.13
C ARG A 150 -8.68 6.44 -4.74
N VAL A 151 -9.04 5.66 -5.72
CA VAL A 151 -9.58 4.31 -5.53
C VAL A 151 -8.68 3.34 -6.27
N MET A 152 -8.25 2.29 -5.60
CA MET A 152 -7.38 1.28 -6.20
C MET A 152 -7.82 -0.12 -5.77
N GLY A 153 -7.76 -1.05 -6.70
CA GLY A 153 -7.89 -2.47 -6.43
C GLY A 153 -6.67 -3.22 -6.96
N PHE A 154 -6.30 -4.29 -6.30
CA PHE A 154 -5.31 -5.20 -6.83
C PHE A 154 -5.72 -6.67 -6.62
N ALA A 155 -5.28 -7.54 -7.53
CA ALA A 155 -5.43 -8.98 -7.42
C ALA A 155 -4.27 -9.67 -8.14
N PRO A 156 -3.73 -10.77 -7.61
CA PRO A 156 -2.76 -11.60 -8.32
C PRO A 156 -3.37 -12.16 -9.60
N VAL A 157 -2.59 -12.16 -10.68
CA VAL A 157 -3.05 -12.60 -11.99
C VAL A 157 -3.43 -14.08 -12.00
N ASP A 158 -2.72 -14.88 -11.22
CA ASP A 158 -2.87 -16.35 -11.15
C ASP A 158 -3.80 -16.83 -10.03
N LYS A 159 -4.15 -15.97 -9.06
CA LYS A 159 -4.86 -16.37 -7.83
C LYS A 159 -5.88 -15.32 -7.37
N ILE A 160 -6.63 -14.73 -8.29
CA ILE A 160 -7.61 -13.65 -8.02
C ILE A 160 -8.60 -14.00 -6.89
N GLN A 161 -8.94 -15.28 -6.73
CA GLN A 161 -9.89 -15.71 -5.69
C GLN A 161 -9.29 -15.70 -4.27
N ASN A 162 -7.99 -15.73 -4.13
CA ASN A 162 -7.32 -15.93 -2.86
C ASN A 162 -6.75 -14.64 -2.26
N ASN A 163 -6.27 -13.73 -3.10
CA ASN A 163 -5.57 -12.52 -2.68
C ASN A 163 -6.13 -11.32 -3.42
N ARG A 164 -6.73 -10.40 -2.68
CA ARG A 164 -7.28 -9.17 -3.22
C ARG A 164 -7.26 -8.09 -2.17
N ALA A 165 -7.07 -6.87 -2.59
CA ALA A 165 -7.34 -5.72 -1.76
C ALA A 165 -8.04 -4.62 -2.57
N ALA A 166 -8.76 -3.78 -1.86
CA ALA A 166 -9.30 -2.53 -2.36
C ALA A 166 -8.90 -1.43 -1.38
N ASP A 167 -8.46 -0.32 -1.93
CA ASP A 167 -7.99 0.85 -1.20
C ASP A 167 -8.74 2.08 -1.67
N ILE A 168 -9.16 2.91 -0.73
CA ILE A 168 -9.75 4.22 -0.98
C ILE A 168 -8.97 5.23 -0.15
N GLN A 169 -8.42 6.25 -0.79
CA GLN A 169 -7.67 7.32 -0.16
C GLN A 169 -8.31 8.67 -0.44
N LEU A 170 -8.40 9.50 0.59
CA LEU A 170 -8.72 10.92 0.49
C LEU A 170 -7.46 11.71 0.79
N SER A 171 -7.14 12.65 -0.06
CA SER A 171 -6.00 13.54 0.10
C SER A 171 -6.46 14.99 0.24
N VAL A 172 -5.80 15.73 1.13
CA VAL A 172 -6.04 17.16 1.33
C VAL A 172 -4.71 17.90 1.19
N ALA A 173 -4.62 18.80 0.21
CA ALA A 173 -3.45 19.63 0.00
C ALA A 173 -3.27 20.61 1.17
N MET A 174 -2.11 20.54 1.82
CA MET A 174 -1.72 21.43 2.93
C MET A 174 -0.88 22.62 2.44
N GLY A 175 -0.35 22.52 1.21
CA GLY A 175 0.46 23.52 0.56
C GLY A 175 0.69 23.15 -0.91
N LYS A 176 1.66 23.82 -1.55
CA LYS A 176 1.95 23.56 -2.96
C LYS A 176 2.62 22.20 -3.23
N ARG A 177 3.26 21.63 -2.20
CA ARG A 177 4.08 20.40 -2.32
C ARG A 177 3.82 19.41 -1.20
N SER A 178 2.69 19.50 -0.53
CA SER A 178 2.40 18.57 0.57
C SER A 178 0.92 18.30 0.71
N LYS A 179 0.59 17.08 1.10
CA LYS A 179 -0.76 16.58 1.30
C LYS A 179 -0.83 15.72 2.56
N VAL A 180 -1.98 15.73 3.21
CA VAL A 180 -2.34 14.70 4.19
C VAL A 180 -3.26 13.72 3.49
N ILE A 181 -3.01 12.43 3.70
CA ILE A 181 -3.78 11.33 3.10
C ILE A 181 -4.42 10.53 4.23
N ALA A 182 -5.72 10.31 4.12
CA ALA A 182 -6.46 9.37 4.95
C ALA A 182 -6.95 8.23 4.05
N GLY A 183 -6.57 6.99 4.38
CA GLY A 183 -6.87 5.82 3.58
C GLY A 183 -7.68 4.77 4.35
N TYR A 184 -8.44 3.98 3.61
CA TYR A 184 -9.10 2.78 4.08
C TYR A 184 -8.83 1.64 3.11
N THR A 185 -8.28 0.55 3.64
CA THR A 185 -7.96 -0.66 2.86
C THR A 185 -8.79 -1.83 3.38
N ASN A 186 -9.34 -2.63 2.47
CA ASN A 186 -9.92 -3.93 2.77
C ASN A 186 -9.14 -5.00 2.02
N TYR A 187 -8.71 -6.05 2.70
CA TYR A 187 -7.87 -7.08 2.10
C TYR A 187 -8.25 -8.49 2.51
N SER A 188 -7.92 -9.43 1.63
CA SER A 188 -7.95 -10.87 1.88
C SER A 188 -6.72 -11.49 1.24
N SER A 189 -5.98 -12.28 1.99
CA SER A 189 -4.72 -12.88 1.58
C SER A 189 -4.67 -14.33 2.07
N LYS A 190 -4.10 -15.22 1.26
CA LYS A 190 -3.83 -16.60 1.63
C LYS A 190 -2.32 -16.80 1.61
N LEU A 191 -1.74 -16.84 2.81
CA LEU A 191 -0.30 -17.06 3.03
C LEU A 191 -0.07 -18.53 3.33
N ALA A 192 0.51 -19.27 2.40
CA ALA A 192 0.71 -20.71 2.52
C ALA A 192 -0.57 -21.45 2.97
N HIS A 193 -0.63 -21.89 4.23
CA HIS A 193 -1.76 -22.67 4.78
C HIS A 193 -2.72 -21.84 5.64
N ILE A 194 -2.47 -20.53 5.80
CA ILE A 194 -3.31 -19.64 6.58
C ILE A 194 -4.06 -18.65 5.71
N LYS A 195 -5.21 -18.20 6.21
CA LYS A 195 -5.95 -17.12 5.59
C LYS A 195 -5.93 -15.91 6.50
N GLN A 196 -5.48 -14.79 5.99
CA GLN A 196 -5.57 -13.49 6.64
C GLN A 196 -6.58 -12.62 5.89
N CYS A 197 -7.44 -11.94 6.61
CA CYS A 197 -8.32 -10.92 6.04
C CYS A 197 -8.51 -9.80 7.06
N GLY A 198 -8.84 -8.62 6.58
CA GLY A 198 -9.04 -7.49 7.47
C GLY A 198 -9.32 -6.21 6.73
N SER A 199 -9.35 -5.15 7.50
CA SER A 199 -9.43 -3.78 7.00
C SER A 199 -8.47 -2.91 7.79
N GLY A 200 -7.93 -1.88 7.15
CA GLY A 200 -6.99 -0.95 7.76
C GLY A 200 -7.36 0.48 7.51
N PHE A 201 -6.96 1.35 8.42
CA PHE A 201 -6.96 2.80 8.25
C PHE A 201 -5.53 3.30 8.17
N GLU A 202 -5.29 4.23 7.27
CA GLU A 202 -4.01 4.90 7.06
C GLU A 202 -4.19 6.39 7.31
N LEU A 203 -3.20 7.00 7.96
CA LEU A 203 -3.01 8.44 7.98
C LEU A 203 -1.56 8.72 7.62
N SER A 204 -1.32 9.42 6.52
CA SER A 204 0.02 9.69 6.03
C SER A 204 0.21 11.13 5.59
N TYR A 205 1.47 11.56 5.58
CA TYR A 205 1.91 12.84 5.07
C TYR A 205 2.78 12.63 3.85
N GLN A 206 2.40 13.27 2.74
CA GLN A 206 3.07 13.18 1.45
C GLN A 206 3.79 14.49 1.13
N ILE A 207 4.96 14.36 0.53
CA ILE A 207 5.74 15.47 -0.03
C ILE A 207 5.94 15.20 -1.52
N ASP A 208 5.71 16.22 -2.33
CA ASP A 208 5.93 16.24 -3.78
C ASP A 208 7.27 16.97 -4.06
N PHE A 209 8.12 16.40 -4.92
CA PHE A 209 9.46 16.92 -5.26
C PHE A 209 9.51 17.53 -6.64
#